data_38aced94abb2734e6143774fc9d17358
#
_entry.id   38aced94abb2734e6143774fc9d17358
#
_cell.length_a   1.000
_cell.length_b   1.000
_cell.length_c   1.000
_cell.angle_alpha   90.00
_cell.angle_beta   90.00
_cell.angle_gamma   90.00
#
_symmetry.space_group_name_H-M   'P 1'
#
loop_
_entity.id
_entity.type
_entity.pdbx_description
1 polymer ?
#
loop_
_entity_poly.entity_id
_entity_poly.type
_entity_poly.pdbx_seq_one_letter_code
_entity_poly.pdbx_strand_id
1 'polypeptide(L)'
;MQISELYGSDNELYQRLISSIGFGIHVALPCVVQSYDADKQTIEAQPTIRERTIELNGIVKYVQYPLLINVPILFQQVGGYIISFPIKKGDECLVIFSDLSIDNWWLKGNVQNPVEIRRHDLSDGIAIFGLKNQEKLSLEKTKPSANCLSLLNTETGNAIEISEEGIKFNTTKYTTTIDSIVARLNNHEERIAALEEIVG
;
A
#
# COMPACT_ATOMS: atom_id res chain seq x y z
N MET A 1 -52.76 -7.01 -22.96
CA MET A 1 -51.46 -7.00 -22.28
C MET A 1 -50.80 -8.29 -22.63
N GLN A 2 -49.83 -8.27 -23.54
CA GLN A 2 -49.13 -9.49 -23.97
C GLN A 2 -48.10 -9.85 -22.89
N ILE A 3 -47.95 -11.13 -22.61
CA ILE A 3 -47.00 -11.66 -21.60
C ILE A 3 -45.54 -11.21 -21.92
N SER A 4 -45.24 -10.92 -23.19
CA SER A 4 -43.97 -10.36 -23.64
C SER A 4 -43.65 -8.95 -23.13
N GLU A 5 -44.66 -8.20 -22.66
CA GLU A 5 -44.46 -6.87 -22.05
C GLU A 5 -44.08 -6.94 -20.55
N LEU A 6 -44.28 -8.12 -19.94
CA LEU A 6 -43.92 -8.38 -18.52
C LEU A 6 -42.49 -8.89 -18.32
N TYR A 7 -41.93 -9.51 -19.33
CA TYR A 7 -40.52 -9.98 -19.35
C TYR A 7 -39.81 -9.11 -20.37
N GLY A 8 -38.92 -8.23 -19.93
CA GLY A 8 -38.10 -7.43 -20.84
C GLY A 8 -37.51 -8.29 -21.97
N SER A 9 -37.07 -7.68 -23.04
CA SER A 9 -36.49 -8.41 -24.19
C SER A 9 -35.34 -9.29 -23.72
N ASP A 10 -35.09 -10.43 -24.37
CA ASP A 10 -33.95 -11.33 -24.04
C ASP A 10 -32.66 -10.53 -23.90
N ASN A 11 -32.50 -9.48 -24.70
CA ASN A 11 -31.33 -8.58 -24.64
C ASN A 11 -31.27 -7.82 -23.29
N GLU A 12 -32.37 -7.36 -22.73
CA GLU A 12 -32.39 -6.72 -21.40
C GLU A 12 -32.03 -7.72 -20.29
N LEU A 13 -32.53 -8.96 -20.40
CA LEU A 13 -32.16 -10.03 -19.48
C LEU A 13 -30.66 -10.33 -19.53
N TYR A 14 -30.07 -10.47 -20.72
CA TYR A 14 -28.63 -10.67 -20.90
C TYR A 14 -27.81 -9.49 -20.35
N GLN A 15 -28.24 -8.26 -20.61
CA GLN A 15 -27.56 -7.06 -20.07
C GLN A 15 -27.61 -7.01 -18.55
N ARG A 16 -28.73 -7.37 -17.93
CA ARG A 16 -28.85 -7.45 -16.47
C ARG A 16 -27.99 -8.56 -15.88
N LEU A 17 -27.92 -9.74 -16.52
CA LEU A 17 -27.04 -10.83 -16.10
C LEU A 17 -25.57 -10.45 -16.20
N ILE A 18 -25.12 -9.87 -17.31
CA ILE A 18 -23.74 -9.41 -17.49
C ILE A 18 -23.40 -8.34 -16.43
N SER A 19 -24.30 -7.39 -16.19
CA SER A 19 -24.10 -6.37 -15.17
C SER A 19 -24.01 -6.98 -13.77
N SER A 20 -24.86 -7.94 -13.42
CA SER A 20 -24.85 -8.58 -12.10
C SER A 20 -23.56 -9.38 -11.86
N ILE A 21 -23.02 -10.04 -12.88
CA ILE A 21 -21.72 -10.72 -12.81
C ILE A 21 -20.61 -9.69 -12.56
N GLY A 22 -20.62 -8.57 -13.29
CA GLY A 22 -19.61 -7.52 -13.12
C GLY A 22 -19.59 -6.89 -11.72
N PHE A 23 -20.77 -6.75 -11.08
CA PHE A 23 -20.86 -6.23 -9.70
C PHE A 23 -20.33 -7.19 -8.63
N GLY A 24 -20.30 -8.49 -8.91
CA GLY A 24 -19.79 -9.51 -7.98
C GLY A 24 -18.28 -9.75 -8.07
N ILE A 25 -17.56 -9.08 -8.98
CA ILE A 25 -16.12 -9.28 -9.16
C ILE A 25 -15.37 -8.08 -8.58
N HIS A 26 -14.72 -8.29 -7.43
CA HIS A 26 -13.86 -7.29 -6.83
C HIS A 26 -12.41 -7.51 -7.28
N VAL A 27 -11.78 -6.47 -7.85
CA VAL A 27 -10.39 -6.53 -8.33
C VAL A 27 -9.46 -5.80 -7.38
N ALA A 28 -9.76 -4.53 -7.10
CA ALA A 28 -8.99 -3.71 -6.17
C ALA A 28 -9.83 -2.53 -5.67
N LEU A 29 -9.61 -2.12 -4.42
CA LEU A 29 -10.24 -0.95 -3.81
C LEU A 29 -9.21 -0.12 -3.06
N PRO A 30 -9.22 1.21 -3.21
CA PRO A 30 -8.47 2.10 -2.32
C PRO A 30 -9.12 2.08 -0.93
N CYS A 31 -8.30 1.91 0.09
CA CYS A 31 -8.72 1.73 1.47
C CYS A 31 -7.93 2.64 2.42
N VAL A 32 -8.49 2.86 3.61
CA VAL A 32 -7.84 3.54 4.73
C VAL A 32 -7.71 2.57 5.90
N VAL A 33 -6.51 2.48 6.46
CA VAL A 33 -6.19 1.63 7.62
C VAL A 33 -6.97 2.12 8.85
N GLN A 34 -7.64 1.20 9.52
CA GLN A 34 -8.33 1.43 10.79
C GLN A 34 -7.54 0.89 11.98
N SER A 35 -6.88 -0.25 11.80
CA SER A 35 -5.99 -0.86 12.79
C SER A 35 -4.88 -1.66 12.10
N TYR A 36 -3.77 -1.89 12.81
CA TYR A 36 -2.63 -2.71 12.37
C TYR A 36 -2.23 -3.68 13.47
N ASP A 37 -2.17 -4.95 13.13
CA ASP A 37 -1.63 -6.03 13.96
C ASP A 37 -0.23 -6.39 13.47
N ALA A 38 0.79 -5.98 14.21
CA ALA A 38 2.20 -6.18 13.86
C ALA A 38 2.63 -7.65 13.95
N ASP A 39 2.05 -8.42 14.86
CA ASP A 39 2.42 -9.82 15.07
C ASP A 39 1.91 -10.70 13.92
N LYS A 40 0.72 -10.40 13.42
CA LYS A 40 0.12 -11.09 12.26
C LYS A 40 0.49 -10.46 10.93
N GLN A 41 1.03 -9.24 10.93
CA GLN A 41 1.28 -8.44 9.72
C GLN A 41 -0.01 -8.24 8.89
N THR A 42 -1.12 -7.95 9.57
CA THR A 42 -2.43 -7.72 8.97
C THR A 42 -2.99 -6.36 9.37
N ILE A 43 -3.89 -5.84 8.54
CA ILE A 43 -4.63 -4.61 8.84
C ILE A 43 -6.14 -4.86 8.81
N GLU A 44 -6.86 -3.95 9.48
CA GLU A 44 -8.27 -3.71 9.18
C GLU A 44 -8.33 -2.47 8.27
N ALA A 45 -8.98 -2.61 7.13
CA ALA A 45 -9.02 -1.58 6.11
C ALA A 45 -10.46 -1.23 5.69
N GLN A 46 -10.78 0.07 5.68
CA GLN A 46 -12.08 0.55 5.23
C GLN A 46 -11.97 1.00 3.77
N PRO A 47 -12.72 0.39 2.84
CA PRO A 47 -12.82 0.89 1.47
C PRO A 47 -13.35 2.33 1.44
N THR A 48 -12.74 3.17 0.61
CA THR A 48 -13.06 4.61 0.51
C THR A 48 -14.03 4.96 -0.62
N ILE A 49 -14.26 4.02 -1.53
CA ILE A 49 -15.26 4.15 -2.59
C ILE A 49 -16.52 3.40 -2.15
N ARG A 50 -17.69 3.97 -2.41
CA ARG A 50 -18.97 3.33 -2.11
C ARG A 50 -19.43 2.52 -3.31
N GLU A 51 -20.08 1.39 -3.03
CA GLU A 51 -20.73 0.59 -4.04
C GLU A 51 -22.00 1.28 -4.54
N ARG A 52 -22.19 1.28 -5.87
CA ARG A 52 -23.41 1.78 -6.49
C ARG A 52 -24.40 0.63 -6.64
N THR A 53 -25.51 0.68 -5.93
CA THR A 53 -26.60 -0.28 -6.03
C THR A 53 -27.83 0.36 -6.71
N ILE A 54 -28.63 -0.44 -7.39
CA ILE A 54 -29.89 0.00 -8.02
C ILE A 54 -31.01 -0.81 -7.40
N GLU A 55 -31.93 -0.13 -6.70
CA GLU A 55 -33.11 -0.77 -6.15
C GLU A 55 -34.09 -1.21 -7.25
N LEU A 56 -35.02 -2.09 -6.89
CA LEU A 56 -36.05 -2.59 -7.82
C LEU A 56 -36.93 -1.48 -8.44
N ASN A 57 -37.05 -0.35 -7.78
CA ASN A 57 -37.76 0.86 -8.24
C ASN A 57 -36.90 1.75 -9.15
N GLY A 58 -35.66 1.35 -9.49
CA GLY A 58 -34.73 2.11 -10.32
C GLY A 58 -33.95 3.20 -9.58
N ILE A 59 -34.14 3.37 -8.26
CA ILE A 59 -33.41 4.37 -7.47
C ILE A 59 -31.97 3.89 -7.25
N VAL A 60 -31.01 4.78 -7.55
CA VAL A 60 -29.58 4.56 -7.31
C VAL A 60 -29.27 4.87 -5.85
N LYS A 61 -28.63 3.93 -5.17
CA LYS A 61 -28.06 4.12 -3.82
C LYS A 61 -26.56 3.87 -3.83
N TYR A 62 -25.86 4.55 -2.92
CA TYR A 62 -24.44 4.33 -2.65
C TYR A 62 -24.29 3.73 -1.26
N VAL A 63 -23.83 2.49 -1.22
CA VAL A 63 -23.66 1.72 0.02
C VAL A 63 -22.17 1.64 0.35
N GLN A 64 -21.83 1.81 1.62
CA GLN A 64 -20.46 1.65 2.08
C GLN A 64 -20.13 0.17 2.14
N TYR A 65 -18.94 -0.20 1.64
CA TYR A 65 -18.41 -1.55 1.82
C TYR A 65 -18.16 -1.86 3.30
N PRO A 66 -18.28 -3.13 3.69
CA PRO A 66 -17.91 -3.56 5.04
C PRO A 66 -16.44 -3.27 5.33
N LEU A 67 -16.09 -3.24 6.60
CA LEU A 67 -14.69 -3.22 7.05
C LEU A 67 -14.03 -4.53 6.64
N LEU A 68 -12.90 -4.43 5.92
CA LEU A 68 -12.08 -5.59 5.58
C LEU A 68 -11.21 -5.91 6.78
N ILE A 69 -11.29 -7.13 7.28
CA ILE A 69 -10.61 -7.59 8.49
C ILE A 69 -9.49 -8.58 8.15
N ASN A 70 -8.42 -8.58 8.96
CA ASN A 70 -7.29 -9.50 8.81
C ASN A 70 -6.66 -9.49 7.41
N VAL A 71 -6.62 -8.32 6.75
CA VAL A 71 -6.03 -8.17 5.41
C VAL A 71 -4.51 -8.25 5.52
N PRO A 72 -3.85 -9.28 4.94
CA PRO A 72 -2.40 -9.40 4.94
C PRO A 72 -1.73 -8.26 4.18
N ILE A 73 -0.53 -7.88 4.61
CA ILE A 73 0.24 -6.80 4.01
C ILE A 73 1.30 -7.38 3.09
N LEU A 74 1.38 -6.87 1.87
CA LEU A 74 2.47 -7.12 0.96
C LEU A 74 3.66 -6.22 1.31
N PHE A 75 4.62 -6.73 2.11
CA PHE A 75 5.93 -6.11 2.24
C PHE A 75 6.84 -6.49 1.07
N GLN A 76 7.72 -5.58 0.69
CA GLN A 76 8.80 -5.90 -0.23
C GLN A 76 9.85 -6.74 0.51
N GLN A 77 9.73 -8.06 0.40
CA GLN A 77 10.58 -9.00 1.12
C GLN A 77 11.09 -10.09 0.19
N VAL A 78 12.40 -10.30 0.21
CA VAL A 78 13.06 -11.38 -0.55
C VAL A 78 14.42 -11.71 0.08
N GLY A 79 14.82 -13.00 0.04
CA GLY A 79 16.15 -13.44 0.47
C GLY A 79 16.51 -13.10 1.93
N GLY A 80 15.50 -13.00 2.82
CA GLY A 80 15.69 -12.61 4.22
C GLY A 80 15.74 -11.10 4.48
N TYR A 81 15.65 -10.27 3.44
CA TYR A 81 15.58 -8.80 3.55
C TYR A 81 14.15 -8.32 3.42
N ILE A 82 13.76 -7.33 4.22
CA ILE A 82 12.45 -6.71 4.21
C ILE A 82 12.56 -5.19 4.27
N ILE A 83 11.72 -4.49 3.50
CA ILE A 83 11.48 -3.06 3.66
C ILE A 83 10.15 -2.89 4.39
N SER A 84 10.22 -2.42 5.63
CA SER A 84 9.05 -2.20 6.48
C SER A 84 8.83 -0.72 6.73
N PHE A 85 7.57 -0.33 6.88
CA PHE A 85 7.14 1.02 7.20
C PHE A 85 6.34 1.03 8.49
N PRO A 86 6.38 2.11 9.29
CA PRO A 86 5.55 2.28 10.47
C PRO A 86 4.11 2.58 10.06
N ILE A 87 3.29 1.54 9.93
CA ILE A 87 1.89 1.65 9.51
C ILE A 87 1.05 2.20 10.65
N LYS A 88 0.19 3.18 10.35
CA LYS A 88 -0.67 3.85 11.31
C LYS A 88 -2.11 3.90 10.82
N LYS A 89 -3.05 4.02 11.77
CA LYS A 89 -4.43 4.36 11.45
C LYS A 89 -4.50 5.64 10.63
N GLY A 90 -5.26 5.61 9.54
CA GLY A 90 -5.38 6.73 8.61
C GLY A 90 -4.45 6.65 7.40
N ASP A 91 -3.48 5.73 7.37
CA ASP A 91 -2.68 5.49 6.17
C ASP A 91 -3.54 4.92 5.05
N GLU A 92 -3.19 5.23 3.82
CA GLU A 92 -3.90 4.76 2.64
C GLU A 92 -3.18 3.57 2.01
N CYS A 93 -3.96 2.64 1.51
CA CYS A 93 -3.47 1.45 0.81
C CYS A 93 -4.41 1.08 -0.34
N LEU A 94 -3.90 0.29 -1.26
CA LEU A 94 -4.69 -0.41 -2.26
C LEU A 94 -4.86 -1.86 -1.79
N VAL A 95 -6.09 -2.33 -1.64
CA VAL A 95 -6.38 -3.74 -1.40
C VAL A 95 -6.74 -4.39 -2.72
N ILE A 96 -5.96 -5.38 -3.13
CA ILE A 96 -6.22 -6.24 -4.30
C ILE A 96 -6.86 -7.54 -3.82
N PHE A 97 -7.76 -8.11 -4.60
CA PHE A 97 -8.49 -9.33 -4.25
C PHE A 97 -8.00 -10.50 -5.09
N SER A 98 -7.75 -11.62 -4.44
CA SER A 98 -7.29 -12.84 -5.09
C SER A 98 -8.37 -13.47 -5.96
N ASP A 99 -7.98 -14.17 -7.01
CA ASP A 99 -8.88 -14.95 -7.87
C ASP A 99 -9.58 -16.08 -7.10
N LEU A 100 -8.93 -16.64 -6.07
CA LEU A 100 -9.44 -17.74 -5.24
C LEU A 100 -9.18 -17.46 -3.75
N SER A 101 -9.86 -18.22 -2.88
CA SER A 101 -9.63 -18.15 -1.43
C SER A 101 -8.18 -18.42 -1.06
N ILE A 102 -7.58 -17.48 -0.30
CA ILE A 102 -6.18 -17.54 0.15
C ILE A 102 -6.03 -18.13 1.56
N ASP A 103 -7.10 -18.46 2.28
CA ASP A 103 -7.07 -18.82 3.71
C ASP A 103 -6.08 -19.95 4.02
N ASN A 104 -6.15 -21.05 3.28
CA ASN A 104 -5.24 -22.19 3.49
C ASN A 104 -3.78 -21.84 3.17
N TRP A 105 -3.57 -21.09 2.10
CA TRP A 105 -2.22 -20.64 1.74
C TRP A 105 -1.66 -19.69 2.80
N TRP A 106 -2.47 -18.76 3.28
CA TRP A 106 -2.05 -17.81 4.32
C TRP A 106 -1.64 -18.51 5.62
N LEU A 107 -2.37 -19.57 6.02
CA LEU A 107 -2.10 -20.31 7.24
C LEU A 107 -0.93 -21.31 7.14
N LYS A 108 -0.72 -21.94 5.99
CA LYS A 108 0.17 -23.11 5.86
C LYS A 108 1.30 -22.91 4.85
N GLY A 109 1.20 -21.94 3.97
CA GLY A 109 2.14 -21.76 2.82
C GLY A 109 2.03 -22.91 1.80
N ASN A 110 2.98 -22.94 0.89
CA ASN A 110 3.08 -23.93 -0.20
C ASN A 110 1.83 -24.01 -1.09
N VAL A 111 1.72 -25.05 -1.93
CA VAL A 111 0.55 -25.29 -2.78
C VAL A 111 -0.60 -25.83 -1.91
N GLN A 112 -1.73 -25.12 -1.91
CA GLN A 112 -2.92 -25.47 -1.13
C GLN A 112 -4.18 -25.48 -2.00
N ASN A 113 -5.16 -26.29 -1.62
CA ASN A 113 -6.49 -26.19 -2.19
C ASN A 113 -7.26 -25.02 -1.53
N PRO A 114 -8.11 -24.28 -2.28
CA PRO A 114 -8.96 -23.26 -1.68
C PRO A 114 -9.94 -23.92 -0.69
N VAL A 115 -10.28 -23.19 0.38
CA VAL A 115 -11.26 -23.67 1.39
C VAL A 115 -12.68 -23.59 0.81
N GLU A 116 -12.94 -22.54 0.03
CA GLU A 116 -14.24 -22.22 -0.56
C GLU A 116 -14.13 -21.89 -2.03
N ILE A 117 -15.28 -21.93 -2.75
CA ILE A 117 -15.38 -21.67 -4.19
C ILE A 117 -15.50 -20.16 -4.49
N ARG A 118 -15.37 -19.27 -3.51
CA ARG A 118 -15.46 -17.82 -3.71
C ARG A 118 -14.34 -17.32 -4.62
N ARG A 119 -14.65 -16.31 -5.42
CA ARG A 119 -13.71 -15.69 -6.35
C ARG A 119 -13.80 -14.18 -6.23
N HIS A 120 -12.66 -13.50 -6.29
CA HIS A 120 -12.58 -12.04 -6.19
C HIS A 120 -13.40 -11.49 -5.02
N ASP A 121 -13.34 -12.21 -3.90
CA ASP A 121 -14.13 -11.90 -2.70
C ASP A 121 -13.39 -10.88 -1.83
N LEU A 122 -14.17 -10.06 -1.13
CA LEU A 122 -13.64 -9.04 -0.22
C LEU A 122 -12.82 -9.64 0.94
N SER A 123 -13.03 -10.91 1.26
CA SER A 123 -12.29 -11.64 2.31
C SER A 123 -10.88 -12.07 1.88
N ASP A 124 -10.60 -12.09 0.57
CA ASP A 124 -9.33 -12.54 0.01
C ASP A 124 -8.45 -11.37 -0.44
N GLY A 125 -8.50 -10.27 0.32
CA GLY A 125 -7.74 -9.05 0.05
C GLY A 125 -6.29 -9.14 0.50
N ILE A 126 -5.39 -8.47 -0.24
CA ILE A 126 -3.98 -8.24 0.11
C ILE A 126 -3.70 -6.75 -0.01
N ALA A 127 -3.16 -6.13 1.03
CA ALA A 127 -2.91 -4.70 1.07
C ALA A 127 -1.52 -4.32 0.53
N ILE A 128 -1.49 -3.33 -0.36
CA ILE A 128 -0.29 -2.72 -0.91
C ILE A 128 -0.26 -1.25 -0.50
N PHE A 129 0.82 -0.81 0.14
CA PHE A 129 1.02 0.58 0.55
C PHE A 129 1.73 1.41 -0.53
N GLY A 130 1.64 2.74 -0.40
CA GLY A 130 2.27 3.70 -1.30
C GLY A 130 1.27 4.49 -2.16
N LEU A 131 -0.01 4.14 -2.13
CA LEU A 131 -1.07 4.95 -2.72
C LEU A 131 -1.45 6.07 -1.75
N LYS A 132 -1.58 7.30 -2.27
CA LYS A 132 -2.12 8.46 -1.54
C LYS A 132 -3.03 9.27 -2.44
N ASN A 133 -4.10 9.82 -1.88
CA ASN A 133 -4.96 10.75 -2.60
C ASN A 133 -4.29 12.13 -2.76
N GLN A 134 -4.80 12.94 -3.69
CA GLN A 134 -4.21 14.26 -4.01
C GLN A 134 -4.28 15.24 -2.84
N GLU A 135 -5.31 15.18 -2.02
CA GLU A 135 -5.44 16.04 -0.84
C GLU A 135 -4.31 15.77 0.13
N LYS A 136 -4.08 14.52 0.52
CA LYS A 136 -2.96 14.14 1.40
C LYS A 136 -1.60 14.46 0.79
N LEU A 137 -1.42 14.21 -0.51
CA LEU A 137 -0.17 14.58 -1.21
C LEU A 137 0.09 16.09 -1.18
N SER A 138 -0.95 16.92 -1.20
CA SER A 138 -0.82 18.37 -1.13
C SER A 138 -0.38 18.87 0.25
N LEU A 139 -0.68 18.10 1.31
CA LEU A 139 -0.34 18.42 2.69
C LEU A 139 1.08 17.98 3.10
N GLU A 140 1.75 17.17 2.28
CA GLU A 140 3.12 16.74 2.56
C GLU A 140 4.10 17.90 2.50
N LYS A 141 4.88 18.08 3.56
CA LYS A 141 5.88 19.14 3.67
C LYS A 141 7.06 18.95 2.74
N THR A 142 7.43 17.70 2.51
CA THR A 142 8.57 17.32 1.67
C THR A 142 8.12 16.27 0.67
N LYS A 143 8.47 16.47 -0.59
CA LYS A 143 8.16 15.53 -1.68
C LYS A 143 9.42 14.79 -2.11
N PRO A 144 9.31 13.54 -2.59
CA PRO A 144 10.45 12.83 -3.15
C PRO A 144 11.00 13.58 -4.37
N SER A 145 12.31 13.59 -4.51
CA SER A 145 12.99 14.13 -5.68
C SER A 145 12.79 13.19 -6.88
N ALA A 146 12.64 13.77 -8.07
CA ALA A 146 12.59 13.00 -9.31
C ALA A 146 13.98 12.49 -9.77
N ASN A 147 15.06 13.02 -9.20
CA ASN A 147 16.42 12.79 -9.69
C ASN A 147 17.26 11.85 -8.79
N CYS A 148 16.66 11.26 -7.76
CA CYS A 148 17.37 10.34 -6.87
C CYS A 148 16.45 9.24 -6.36
N LEU A 149 17.04 8.11 -5.99
CA LEU A 149 16.38 7.13 -5.14
C LEU A 149 16.42 7.65 -3.70
N SER A 150 15.27 7.76 -3.05
CA SER A 150 15.19 8.30 -1.70
C SER A 150 14.38 7.42 -0.75
N LEU A 151 14.88 7.27 0.48
CA LEU A 151 14.10 6.86 1.65
C LEU A 151 13.82 8.14 2.44
N LEU A 152 12.59 8.64 2.34
CA LEU A 152 12.22 9.97 2.81
C LEU A 152 11.06 9.91 3.81
N ASN A 153 11.23 10.57 4.95
CA ASN A 153 10.12 10.90 5.83
C ASN A 153 9.51 12.25 5.38
N THR A 154 8.31 12.22 4.80
CA THR A 154 7.65 13.39 4.21
C THR A 154 7.21 14.43 5.25
N GLU A 155 7.13 14.08 6.53
CA GLU A 155 6.77 15.01 7.61
C GLU A 155 7.99 15.78 8.14
N THR A 156 9.12 15.08 8.32
CA THR A 156 10.34 15.66 8.94
C THR A 156 11.37 16.11 7.92
N GLY A 157 11.31 15.58 6.69
CA GLY A 157 12.32 15.79 5.66
C GLY A 157 13.60 14.98 5.84
N ASN A 158 13.67 14.10 6.84
CA ASN A 158 14.81 13.20 7.00
C ASN A 158 14.85 12.22 5.85
N ALA A 159 16.01 12.06 5.19
CA ALA A 159 16.14 11.21 4.03
C ALA A 159 17.53 10.60 3.88
N ILE A 160 17.55 9.46 3.22
CA ILE A 160 18.74 8.90 2.57
C ILE A 160 18.49 8.97 1.09
N GLU A 161 19.35 9.66 0.35
CA GLU A 161 19.23 9.88 -1.08
C GLU A 161 20.45 9.26 -1.79
N ILE A 162 20.20 8.57 -2.90
CA ILE A 162 21.23 7.99 -3.77
C ILE A 162 21.03 8.60 -5.16
N SER A 163 22.03 9.33 -5.65
CA SER A 163 22.03 9.98 -6.95
C SER A 163 23.35 9.73 -7.68
N GLU A 164 23.52 10.29 -8.85
CA GLU A 164 24.79 10.28 -9.59
C GLU A 164 25.91 11.00 -8.83
N GLU A 165 25.57 11.93 -7.95
CA GLU A 165 26.52 12.67 -7.10
C GLU A 165 26.98 11.89 -5.86
N GLY A 166 26.40 10.70 -5.61
CA GLY A 166 26.72 9.85 -4.47
C GLY A 166 25.57 9.68 -3.49
N ILE A 167 25.91 9.30 -2.24
CA ILE A 167 24.95 9.05 -1.16
C ILE A 167 24.93 10.25 -0.22
N LYS A 168 23.73 10.78 0.01
CA LYS A 168 23.48 11.95 0.83
C LYS A 168 22.54 11.62 1.98
N PHE A 169 22.87 12.08 3.17
CA PHE A 169 22.03 11.98 4.36
C PHE A 169 21.48 13.36 4.69
N ASN A 170 20.15 13.47 4.69
CA ASN A 170 19.44 14.68 5.11
C ASN A 170 18.79 14.42 6.46
N THR A 171 19.02 15.31 7.40
CA THR A 171 18.33 15.34 8.70
C THR A 171 17.78 16.73 8.95
N THR A 172 16.92 16.89 9.95
CA THR A 172 16.38 18.20 10.34
C THR A 172 17.45 19.22 10.71
N LYS A 173 18.67 18.79 11.07
CA LYS A 173 19.76 19.64 11.53
C LYS A 173 20.95 19.70 10.56
N TYR A 174 21.19 18.60 9.84
CA TYR A 174 22.42 18.45 9.05
C TYR A 174 22.09 17.80 7.70
N THR A 175 22.77 18.29 6.66
CA THR A 175 22.86 17.62 5.37
C THR A 175 24.34 17.28 5.16
N THR A 176 24.66 16.03 4.83
CA THR A 176 26.04 15.57 4.60
C THR A 176 26.06 14.44 3.58
N THR A 177 27.21 14.28 2.92
CA THR A 177 27.48 13.15 2.01
C THR A 177 28.47 12.18 2.68
N ILE A 178 28.51 10.96 2.21
CA ILE A 178 29.52 9.96 2.66
C ILE A 178 30.92 10.53 2.43
N ASP A 179 31.18 11.10 1.26
CA ASP A 179 32.49 11.66 0.92
C ASP A 179 32.93 12.76 1.88
N SER A 180 32.02 13.63 2.29
CA SER A 180 32.33 14.68 3.27
C SER A 180 32.59 14.13 4.67
N ILE A 181 31.93 13.03 5.06
CA ILE A 181 32.19 12.34 6.33
C ILE A 181 33.60 11.69 6.29
N VAL A 182 33.90 10.98 5.20
CA VAL A 182 35.22 10.33 5.02
C VAL A 182 36.33 11.37 5.01
N ALA A 183 36.18 12.48 4.28
CA ALA A 183 37.18 13.55 4.27
C ALA A 183 37.42 14.15 5.67
N ARG A 184 36.35 14.32 6.46
CA ARG A 184 36.51 14.80 7.86
C ARG A 184 37.20 13.79 8.77
N LEU A 185 36.90 12.50 8.62
CA LEU A 185 37.55 11.43 9.37
C LEU A 185 39.07 11.39 9.04
N ASN A 186 39.45 11.39 7.78
CA ASN A 186 40.84 11.41 7.36
C ASN A 186 41.59 12.63 7.90
N ASN A 187 40.99 13.81 7.86
CA ASN A 187 41.56 15.02 8.47
C ASN A 187 41.75 14.88 10.00
N HIS A 188 40.84 14.21 10.70
CA HIS A 188 40.98 13.94 12.14
C HIS A 188 42.14 12.96 12.39
N GLU A 189 42.28 11.89 11.59
CA GLU A 189 43.38 10.92 11.68
C GLU A 189 44.72 11.59 11.47
N GLU A 190 44.86 12.43 10.44
CA GLU A 190 46.09 13.21 10.20
C GLU A 190 46.46 14.13 11.39
N ARG A 191 45.42 14.77 11.98
CA ARG A 191 45.63 15.63 13.16
C ARG A 191 46.02 14.84 14.41
N ILE A 192 45.48 13.65 14.61
CA ILE A 192 45.84 12.76 15.72
C ILE A 192 47.29 12.30 15.53
N ALA A 193 47.67 11.82 14.35
CA ALA A 193 49.03 11.39 14.06
C ALA A 193 50.06 12.51 14.29
N ALA A 194 49.75 13.75 13.86
CA ALA A 194 50.61 14.91 14.13
C ALA A 194 50.71 15.25 15.62
N LEU A 195 49.70 15.05 16.42
CA LEU A 195 49.75 15.26 17.88
C LEU A 195 50.54 14.16 18.57
N GLU A 196 50.40 12.91 18.15
CA GLU A 196 51.18 11.79 18.67
C GLU A 196 52.69 11.96 18.40
N GLU A 197 53.08 12.50 17.24
CA GLU A 197 54.47 12.82 16.89
C GLU A 197 55.06 13.95 17.77
N ILE A 198 54.23 14.87 18.28
CA ILE A 198 54.67 15.96 19.15
C ILE A 198 54.81 15.49 20.61
N VAL A 199 54.05 14.52 21.03
CA VAL A 199 54.00 14.05 22.44
C VAL A 199 54.94 12.87 22.71
N GLY A 200 55.31 12.12 21.66
CA GLY A 200 56.25 10.99 21.74
C GLY A 200 57.70 11.44 21.67
#